data_a71988168e10de61ff4c7b235f75f360
#
_entry.id   a71988168e10de61ff4c7b235f75f360
#
_cell.length_a   1.000
_cell.length_b   1.000
_cell.length_c   1.000
_cell.angle_alpha   90.00
_cell.angle_beta   90.00
_cell.angle_gamma   90.00
#
_symmetry.space_group_name_H-M   'P 1'
#
loop_
_entity.id
_entity.type
_entity.pdbx_description
1 polymer ?
#
loop_
_entity_poly.entity_id
_entity_poly.type
_entity_poly.pdbx_seq_one_letter_code
_entity_poly.pdbx_strand_id
1 'polypeptide(L)'
;SIYSQFGFSDVLTLFLAMDCSVELYKGGIVPLREYAERPYDRDIVVRLLVRKEAADYCYQSVRNSQTDIPVLTCAAARLQDDSYRFAVGARPLKAVLYEEPAAPAQQLAETIQQQVVTGSNMRGSAEYRRHLTGVLVRRAAEELENRAGQEGN
;
A
#
# COMPACT_ATOMS: atom_id res chain seq x y z
N SER A 1 -9.70 10.31 -5.74
CA SER A 1 -9.35 9.44 -4.61
C SER A 1 -8.01 9.81 -3.97
N ILE A 2 -6.96 10.13 -4.75
CA ILE A 2 -5.68 10.63 -4.19
C ILE A 2 -5.89 11.99 -3.52
N TYR A 3 -6.55 12.93 -4.19
CA TYR A 3 -6.85 14.25 -3.64
C TYR A 3 -7.64 14.18 -2.33
N SER A 4 -8.68 13.35 -2.29
CA SER A 4 -9.55 13.23 -1.11
C SER A 4 -8.91 12.47 0.05
N GLN A 5 -7.80 11.77 -0.18
CA GLN A 5 -7.05 11.00 0.82
C GLN A 5 -7.94 10.07 1.68
N PHE A 6 -9.00 9.51 1.11
CA PHE A 6 -9.88 8.60 1.83
C PHE A 6 -9.13 7.36 2.31
N GLY A 7 -9.42 6.92 3.55
CA GLY A 7 -8.79 5.76 4.15
C GLY A 7 -9.06 4.43 3.43
N PHE A 8 -10.08 4.38 2.57
CA PHE A 8 -10.44 3.22 1.74
C PHE A 8 -10.00 3.33 0.28
N SER A 9 -9.10 4.27 -0.05
CA SER A 9 -8.67 4.51 -1.43
C SER A 9 -7.75 3.38 -1.92
N ASP A 10 -8.26 2.55 -2.84
CA ASP A 10 -7.48 1.55 -3.57
C ASP A 10 -6.33 2.21 -4.34
N VAL A 11 -6.63 3.34 -4.99
CA VAL A 11 -5.68 4.09 -5.82
C VAL A 11 -4.53 4.65 -4.98
N LEU A 12 -4.80 5.24 -3.81
CA LEU A 12 -3.75 5.72 -2.92
C LEU A 12 -2.87 4.57 -2.43
N THR A 13 -3.47 3.45 -2.05
CA THR A 13 -2.72 2.27 -1.59
C THR A 13 -1.79 1.74 -2.69
N LEU A 14 -2.29 1.61 -3.92
CA LEU A 14 -1.49 1.14 -5.04
C LEU A 14 -0.29 2.07 -5.33
N PHE A 15 -0.55 3.37 -5.48
CA PHE A 15 0.50 4.32 -5.83
C PHE A 15 1.50 4.59 -4.70
N LEU A 16 1.14 4.34 -3.43
CA LEU A 16 2.11 4.40 -2.33
C LEU A 16 3.19 3.30 -2.41
N ALA A 17 2.86 2.13 -2.94
CA ALA A 17 3.86 1.08 -3.18
C ALA A 17 4.81 1.41 -4.34
N MET A 18 4.41 2.33 -5.23
CA MET A 18 5.21 2.81 -6.35
C MET A 18 6.01 4.06 -5.93
N ASP A 19 7.09 4.37 -6.65
CA ASP A 19 7.81 5.64 -6.47
C ASP A 19 7.02 6.77 -7.16
N CYS A 20 6.17 7.44 -6.40
CA CYS A 20 5.25 8.47 -6.91
C CYS A 20 5.40 9.79 -6.18
N SER A 21 5.14 10.87 -6.90
CA SER A 21 4.98 12.21 -6.36
C SER A 21 3.69 12.85 -6.87
N VAL A 22 3.13 13.78 -6.14
CA VAL A 22 2.05 14.66 -6.60
C VAL A 22 2.60 16.03 -6.91
N GLU A 23 2.12 16.63 -7.98
CA GLU A 23 2.32 18.05 -8.25
C GLU A 23 1.10 18.81 -7.78
N LEU A 24 1.33 19.72 -6.84
CA LEU A 24 0.33 20.63 -6.30
C LEU A 24 0.45 21.99 -6.98
N TYR A 25 -0.67 22.67 -7.18
CA TYR A 25 -0.72 23.97 -7.87
C TYR A 25 0.13 25.04 -7.15
N LYS A 26 0.04 25.09 -5.82
CA LYS A 26 0.82 26.04 -4.99
C LYS A 26 2.00 25.36 -4.30
N GLY A 27 1.83 24.11 -3.86
CA GLY A 27 2.81 23.39 -3.05
C GLY A 27 3.93 22.73 -3.83
N GLY A 28 3.92 22.78 -5.18
CA GLY A 28 4.93 22.17 -6.03
C GLY A 28 4.90 20.63 -5.98
N ILE A 29 6.05 20.00 -6.27
CA ILE A 29 6.17 18.55 -6.31
C ILE A 29 6.50 18.02 -4.92
N VAL A 30 5.69 17.06 -4.44
CA VAL A 30 5.79 16.44 -3.12
C VAL A 30 5.72 14.93 -3.26
N PRO A 31 6.59 14.14 -2.58
CA PRO A 31 6.47 12.68 -2.54
C PRO A 31 5.09 12.27 -2.07
N LEU A 32 4.50 11.24 -2.72
CA LEU A 32 3.14 10.81 -2.41
C LEU A 32 3.00 10.34 -0.96
N ARG A 33 4.03 9.69 -0.39
CA ARG A 33 4.07 9.29 1.02
C ARG A 33 3.89 10.49 1.96
N GLU A 34 4.61 11.57 1.69
CA GLU A 34 4.55 12.80 2.48
C GLU A 34 3.20 13.50 2.31
N TYR A 35 2.69 13.56 1.08
CA TYR A 35 1.36 14.10 0.80
C TYR A 35 0.25 13.32 1.52
N ALA A 36 0.34 12.00 1.57
CA ALA A 36 -0.64 11.15 2.26
C ALA A 36 -0.69 11.39 3.78
N GLU A 37 0.43 11.77 4.39
CA GLU A 37 0.51 12.09 5.83
C GLU A 37 0.02 13.50 6.16
N ARG A 38 0.05 14.41 5.20
CA ARG A 38 -0.39 15.80 5.41
C ARG A 38 -1.87 15.87 5.76
N PRO A 39 -2.28 16.85 6.61
CA PRO A 39 -3.68 17.17 6.76
C PRO A 39 -4.25 17.67 5.41
N TYR A 40 -5.54 17.47 5.23
CA TYR A 40 -6.23 18.00 4.05
C TYR A 40 -6.03 19.52 3.96
N ASP A 41 -5.55 19.98 2.83
CA ASP A 41 -5.45 21.41 2.50
C ASP A 41 -6.38 21.76 1.31
N ARG A 42 -6.38 23.04 0.91
CA ARG A 42 -7.19 23.54 -0.20
C ARG A 42 -6.38 23.71 -1.48
N ASP A 43 -5.20 23.07 -1.58
CA ASP A 43 -4.42 23.10 -2.80
C ASP A 43 -5.03 22.14 -3.85
N ILE A 44 -4.64 22.32 -5.09
CA ILE A 44 -5.14 21.52 -6.21
C ILE A 44 -4.06 20.52 -6.61
N VAL A 45 -4.41 19.24 -6.65
CA VAL A 45 -3.56 18.21 -7.26
C VAL A 45 -3.64 18.36 -8.78
N VAL A 46 -2.55 18.78 -9.39
CA VAL A 46 -2.45 18.99 -10.84
C VAL A 46 -2.25 17.67 -11.56
N ARG A 47 -1.33 16.84 -11.07
CA ARG A 47 -1.03 15.52 -11.64
C ARG A 47 -0.30 14.63 -10.65
N LEU A 48 -0.34 13.33 -10.94
CA LEU A 48 0.48 12.31 -10.32
C LEU A 48 1.69 12.03 -11.22
N LEU A 49 2.88 12.04 -10.64
CA LEU A 49 4.13 11.72 -11.30
C LEU A 49 4.57 10.33 -10.83
N VAL A 50 4.65 9.38 -11.75
CA VAL A 50 5.09 8.02 -11.47
C VAL A 50 6.49 7.87 -12.05
N ARG A 51 7.47 7.55 -11.19
CA ARG A 51 8.81 7.20 -11.64
C ARG A 51 8.78 5.79 -12.22
N LYS A 52 9.27 5.62 -13.44
CA LYS A 52 9.51 4.27 -13.98
C LYS A 52 10.73 3.69 -13.27
N GLU A 53 10.49 2.69 -12.47
CA GLU A 53 11.54 1.89 -11.82
C GLU A 53 11.40 0.42 -12.22
N ALA A 54 12.50 -0.31 -12.19
CA ALA A 54 12.45 -1.75 -12.38
C ALA A 54 12.02 -2.40 -11.06
N ALA A 55 10.76 -2.76 -10.97
CA ALA A 55 10.16 -3.41 -9.82
C ALA A 55 8.95 -4.22 -10.26
N ASP A 56 8.66 -5.29 -9.53
CA ASP A 56 7.46 -6.08 -9.67
C ASP A 56 6.40 -5.61 -8.69
N TYR A 57 5.15 -5.58 -9.13
CA TYR A 57 4.04 -5.06 -8.32
C TYR A 57 2.93 -6.08 -8.16
N CYS A 58 2.36 -6.11 -6.96
CA CYS A 58 1.19 -6.91 -6.63
C CYS A 58 0.17 -6.06 -5.86
N TYR A 59 -1.11 -6.26 -6.12
CA TYR A 59 -2.19 -5.61 -5.40
C TYR A 59 -3.23 -6.63 -4.98
N GLN A 60 -3.60 -6.61 -3.70
CA GLN A 60 -4.60 -7.51 -3.12
C GLN A 60 -5.59 -6.72 -2.27
N SER A 61 -6.83 -7.16 -2.25
CA SER A 61 -7.88 -6.58 -1.39
C SER A 61 -8.82 -7.65 -0.87
N VAL A 62 -9.34 -7.41 0.33
CA VAL A 62 -10.44 -8.19 0.91
C VAL A 62 -11.67 -7.30 0.97
N ARG A 63 -12.80 -7.80 0.44
CA ARG A 63 -14.10 -7.11 0.39
C ARG A 63 -15.19 -8.06 0.86
N ASN A 64 -16.22 -7.52 1.49
CA ASN A 64 -17.41 -8.32 1.87
C ASN A 64 -18.26 -8.70 0.66
N SER A 65 -18.29 -7.85 -0.36
CA SER A 65 -18.86 -8.12 -1.67
C SER A 65 -18.01 -7.47 -2.76
N GLN A 66 -18.15 -7.93 -4.00
CA GLN A 66 -17.31 -7.50 -5.13
C GLN A 66 -17.32 -5.98 -5.37
N THR A 67 -18.44 -5.32 -5.11
CA THR A 67 -18.63 -3.89 -5.36
C THR A 67 -18.53 -3.02 -4.09
N ASP A 68 -18.27 -3.62 -2.93
CA ASP A 68 -18.17 -2.88 -1.67
C ASP A 68 -16.79 -2.22 -1.50
N ILE A 69 -16.74 -1.25 -0.61
CA ILE A 69 -15.49 -0.67 -0.10
C ILE A 69 -14.66 -1.77 0.57
N PRO A 70 -13.33 -1.81 0.39
CA PRO A 70 -12.51 -2.87 0.94
C PRO A 70 -12.52 -2.90 2.47
N VAL A 71 -12.44 -4.10 3.02
CA VAL A 71 -12.15 -4.34 4.44
C VAL A 71 -10.69 -4.00 4.73
N LEU A 72 -9.78 -4.44 3.85
CA LEU A 72 -8.36 -4.16 3.87
C LEU A 72 -7.78 -4.24 2.46
N THR A 73 -6.78 -3.41 2.18
CA THR A 73 -6.02 -3.43 0.92
C THR A 73 -4.53 -3.53 1.21
N CYS A 74 -3.81 -4.23 0.35
CA CYS A 74 -2.35 -4.33 0.38
C CYS A 74 -1.81 -4.20 -1.04
N ALA A 75 -0.93 -3.24 -1.26
CA ALA A 75 -0.11 -3.17 -2.46
C ALA A 75 1.34 -3.47 -2.08
N ALA A 76 2.03 -4.23 -2.91
CA ALA A 76 3.42 -4.59 -2.70
C ALA A 76 4.25 -4.28 -3.94
N ALA A 77 5.50 -3.89 -3.72
CA ALA A 77 6.53 -3.80 -4.74
C ALA A 77 7.76 -4.57 -4.27
N ARG A 78 8.37 -5.38 -5.13
CA ARG A 78 9.70 -5.95 -4.95
C ARG A 78 10.66 -5.21 -5.85
N LEU A 79 11.71 -4.64 -5.27
CA LEU A 79 12.70 -3.84 -5.96
C LEU A 79 13.85 -4.72 -6.49
N GLN A 80 14.73 -4.14 -7.31
CA GLN A 80 15.86 -4.87 -7.89
C GLN A 80 16.89 -5.39 -6.87
N ASP A 81 16.97 -4.76 -5.70
CA ASP A 81 17.83 -5.16 -4.59
C ASP A 81 17.16 -6.17 -3.65
N ASP A 82 16.03 -6.76 -4.09
CA ASP A 82 15.16 -7.66 -3.35
C ASP A 82 14.49 -7.06 -2.11
N SER A 83 14.62 -5.76 -1.89
CA SER A 83 13.85 -5.08 -0.85
C SER A 83 12.39 -4.93 -1.25
N TYR A 84 11.53 -4.68 -0.27
CA TYR A 84 10.08 -4.60 -0.45
C TYR A 84 9.51 -3.27 0.03
N ARG A 85 8.47 -2.81 -0.66
CA ARG A 85 7.54 -1.81 -0.18
C ARG A 85 6.15 -2.43 -0.05
N PHE A 86 5.52 -2.22 1.10
CA PHE A 86 4.14 -2.64 1.33
C PHE A 86 3.30 -1.43 1.73
N ALA A 87 2.26 -1.14 0.99
CA ALA A 87 1.28 -0.14 1.35
C ALA A 87 0.01 -0.83 1.85
N VAL A 88 -0.43 -0.51 3.07
CA VAL A 88 -1.62 -1.08 3.69
C VAL A 88 -2.68 0.00 3.83
N GLY A 89 -3.83 -0.18 3.20
CA GLY A 89 -4.96 0.75 3.20
C GLY A 89 -6.26 0.12 3.71
N ALA A 90 -7.32 0.91 3.74
CA ALA A 90 -8.64 0.52 4.27
C ALA A 90 -8.63 0.03 5.73
N ARG A 91 -7.73 0.55 6.55
CA ARG A 91 -7.47 0.09 7.94
C ARG A 91 -8.21 0.81 9.08
N PRO A 92 -9.32 1.43 9.07
CA PRO A 92 -10.02 2.66 8.64
C PRO A 92 -9.25 3.98 8.81
N LEU A 93 -8.01 3.96 8.64
CA LEU A 93 -7.11 5.10 8.57
C LEU A 93 -6.56 5.20 7.13
N LYS A 94 -5.89 6.32 6.80
CA LYS A 94 -5.21 6.46 5.51
C LYS A 94 -4.21 5.33 5.27
N ALA A 95 -3.98 4.99 4.02
CA ALA A 95 -2.95 4.01 3.67
C ALA A 95 -1.57 4.45 4.18
N VAL A 96 -0.79 3.49 4.61
CA VAL A 96 0.58 3.68 5.15
C VAL A 96 1.55 2.79 4.39
N LEU A 97 2.76 3.30 4.17
CA LEU A 97 3.85 2.62 3.50
C LEU A 97 4.84 2.05 4.52
N TYR A 98 5.23 0.80 4.31
CA TYR A 98 6.31 0.10 5.01
C TYR A 98 7.39 -0.23 4.00
N GLU A 99 8.66 0.00 4.35
CA GLU A 99 9.83 -0.36 3.55
C GLU A 99 10.63 -1.37 4.35
N GLU A 100 10.82 -2.55 3.77
CA GLU A 100 11.46 -3.68 4.44
C GLU A 100 12.62 -4.22 3.58
N PRO A 101 13.74 -4.62 4.20
CA PRO A 101 14.82 -5.30 3.49
C PRO A 101 14.35 -6.67 2.98
N ALA A 102 15.14 -7.28 2.11
CA ALA A 102 14.91 -8.65 1.66
C ALA A 102 14.80 -9.60 2.86
N ALA A 103 13.68 -10.28 2.95
CA ALA A 103 13.40 -11.26 4.01
C ALA A 103 12.36 -12.27 3.53
N PRO A 104 12.26 -13.47 4.14
CA PRO A 104 11.23 -14.45 3.83
C PRO A 104 9.82 -13.87 4.00
N ALA A 105 8.88 -14.27 3.13
CA ALA A 105 7.50 -13.77 3.13
C ALA A 105 6.80 -13.85 4.50
N GLN A 106 7.05 -14.91 5.26
CA GLN A 106 6.51 -15.07 6.60
C GLN A 106 7.05 -14.01 7.59
N GLN A 107 8.34 -13.73 7.55
CA GLN A 107 8.97 -12.71 8.40
C GLN A 107 8.48 -11.30 8.07
N LEU A 108 8.36 -10.96 6.79
CA LEU A 108 7.78 -9.70 6.32
C LEU A 108 6.36 -9.52 6.84
N ALA A 109 5.54 -10.58 6.76
CA ALA A 109 4.17 -10.57 7.24
C ALA A 109 4.09 -10.32 8.75
N GLU A 110 4.89 -11.01 9.54
CA GLU A 110 4.94 -10.85 11.00
C GLU A 110 5.39 -9.45 11.41
N THR A 111 6.44 -8.93 10.76
CA THR A 111 6.96 -7.58 11.02
C THR A 111 5.90 -6.52 10.78
N ILE A 112 5.25 -6.53 9.62
CA ILE A 112 4.25 -5.52 9.26
C ILE A 112 2.97 -5.70 10.09
N GLN A 113 2.55 -6.94 10.37
CA GLN A 113 1.41 -7.22 11.22
C GLN A 113 1.57 -6.66 12.65
N GLN A 114 2.79 -6.66 13.20
CA GLN A 114 3.09 -6.08 14.50
C GLN A 114 3.09 -4.54 14.48
N GLN A 115 3.55 -3.94 13.39
CA GLN A 115 3.66 -2.49 13.26
C GLN A 115 2.35 -1.81 12.87
N VAL A 116 1.47 -2.51 12.14
CA VAL A 116 0.26 -1.92 11.58
C VAL A 116 -0.72 -1.46 12.66
N VAL A 117 -1.13 -0.20 12.55
CA VAL A 117 -2.24 0.34 13.36
C VAL A 117 -3.53 0.20 12.54
N THR A 118 -4.50 -0.51 13.08
CA THR A 118 -5.80 -0.76 12.45
C THR A 118 -6.93 -0.26 13.33
N GLY A 119 -8.05 0.09 12.72
CA GLY A 119 -9.28 0.51 13.40
C GLY A 119 -10.44 -0.45 13.13
N SER A 120 -11.53 -0.26 13.88
CA SER A 120 -12.78 -1.01 13.74
C SER A 120 -13.86 -0.16 13.08
N ASN A 121 -14.70 -0.78 12.24
CA ASN A 121 -15.93 -0.22 11.73
C ASN A 121 -16.93 -1.35 11.41
N MET A 122 -18.07 -1.02 10.78
CA MET A 122 -19.09 -2.00 10.40
C MET A 122 -18.59 -3.13 9.48
N ARG A 123 -17.45 -2.97 8.80
CA ARG A 123 -16.89 -3.96 7.86
C ARG A 123 -15.92 -4.94 8.50
N GLY A 124 -15.39 -4.63 9.68
CA GLY A 124 -14.47 -5.51 10.39
C GLY A 124 -13.83 -4.86 11.61
N SER A 125 -13.38 -5.69 12.52
CA SER A 125 -12.66 -5.26 13.73
C SER A 125 -11.20 -4.90 13.43
N ALA A 126 -10.57 -4.14 14.32
CA ALA A 126 -9.15 -3.82 14.27
C ALA A 126 -8.29 -5.09 14.32
N GLU A 127 -8.67 -6.05 15.17
CA GLU A 127 -7.98 -7.33 15.31
C GLU A 127 -8.03 -8.15 14.02
N TYR A 128 -9.21 -8.26 13.40
CA TYR A 128 -9.39 -8.94 12.13
C TYR A 128 -8.54 -8.31 11.02
N ARG A 129 -8.51 -6.98 10.94
CA ARG A 129 -7.67 -6.27 9.96
C ARG A 129 -6.18 -6.46 10.20
N ARG A 130 -5.76 -6.51 11.45
CA ARG A 130 -4.36 -6.82 11.78
C ARG A 130 -4.00 -8.24 11.33
N HIS A 131 -4.87 -9.22 11.58
CA HIS A 131 -4.69 -10.58 11.06
C HIS A 131 -4.63 -10.60 9.54
N LEU A 132 -5.59 -9.94 8.86
CA LEU A 132 -5.61 -9.84 7.40
C LEU A 132 -4.34 -9.17 6.84
N THR A 133 -3.76 -8.20 7.55
CA THR A 133 -2.50 -7.57 7.10
C THR A 133 -1.40 -8.61 6.95
N GLY A 134 -1.20 -9.46 7.94
CA GLY A 134 -0.23 -10.56 7.85
C GLY A 134 -0.52 -11.51 6.68
N VAL A 135 -1.79 -11.87 6.48
CA VAL A 135 -2.20 -12.75 5.36
C VAL A 135 -1.92 -12.11 4.00
N LEU A 136 -2.29 -10.84 3.80
CA LEU A 136 -2.13 -10.17 2.51
C LEU A 136 -0.66 -9.86 2.19
N VAL A 137 0.11 -9.42 3.18
CA VAL A 137 1.56 -9.18 3.01
C VAL A 137 2.28 -10.47 2.61
N ARG A 138 2.01 -11.58 3.33
CA ARG A 138 2.60 -12.87 2.98
C ARG A 138 2.26 -13.30 1.56
N ARG A 139 0.98 -13.28 1.18
CA ARG A 139 0.53 -13.66 -0.17
C ARG A 139 1.15 -12.79 -1.25
N ALA A 140 1.26 -11.48 -1.01
CA ALA A 140 1.86 -10.56 -1.96
C ALA A 140 3.36 -10.82 -2.13
N ALA A 141 4.09 -11.07 -1.05
CA ALA A 141 5.51 -11.42 -1.10
C ALA A 141 5.74 -12.75 -1.84
N GLU A 142 4.99 -13.82 -1.48
CA GLU A 142 5.04 -15.13 -2.16
C GLU A 142 4.73 -15.01 -3.68
N GLU A 143 3.76 -14.19 -4.06
CA GLU A 143 3.42 -13.95 -5.46
C GLU A 143 4.58 -13.26 -6.21
N LEU A 144 5.19 -12.25 -5.62
CA LEU A 144 6.34 -11.55 -6.22
C LEU A 144 7.59 -12.42 -6.31
N GLU A 145 7.87 -13.24 -5.29
CA GLU A 145 8.94 -14.22 -5.31
C GLU A 145 8.76 -15.25 -6.44
N ASN A 146 7.55 -15.76 -6.60
CA ASN A 146 7.23 -16.75 -7.64
C ASN A 146 7.37 -16.17 -9.06
N ARG A 147 7.01 -14.90 -9.28
CA ARG A 147 7.19 -14.23 -10.59
C ARG A 147 8.67 -14.09 -10.93
N ALA A 148 9.49 -13.64 -9.99
CA ALA A 148 10.92 -13.49 -10.19
C ALA A 148 11.62 -14.84 -10.50
N GLY A 149 11.18 -15.93 -9.87
CA GLY A 149 11.68 -17.28 -10.15
C GLY A 149 11.32 -17.80 -11.55
N GLN A 150 10.25 -17.30 -12.17
CA GLN A 150 9.83 -17.68 -13.52
C GLN A 150 10.56 -16.91 -14.63
N GLU A 151 11.00 -15.68 -14.36
CA GLU A 151 11.77 -14.87 -15.32
C GLU A 151 13.26 -15.26 -15.38
N GLY A 152 13.75 -15.99 -14.38
CA GLY A 152 15.13 -16.48 -14.30
C GLY A 152 15.39 -17.84 -14.98
N ASN A 153 14.39 -18.45 -15.63
CA ASN A 153 14.45 -19.72 -16.34
C ASN A 153 14.20 -19.53 -17.83
#